data_1fd54ae4b43725caa0803f1a22e0021b
#
_entry.id   1fd54ae4b43725caa0803f1a22e0021b
#
_cell.length_a   1.000
_cell.length_b   1.000
_cell.length_c   1.000
_cell.angle_alpha   90.00
_cell.angle_beta   90.00
_cell.angle_gamma   90.00
#
_symmetry.space_group_name_H-M   'P 1'
#
loop_
_entity.id
_entity.type
_entity.pdbx_description
1 polymer ?
#
loop_
_entity_poly.entity_id
_entity_poly.type
_entity_poly.pdbx_seq_one_letter_code
_entity_poly.pdbx_strand_id
1 'polypeptide(L)'
;MTPEEALAEARAYPAWYHTLELPGYTTPGYADLRHVAPTALPARLAGPVLEVATFDGFWAFELERRGGEVTCIDLPGGSDAQWPPNKRAENERVAKAFDVPWGRGFEIAAAALGSRARRIPCDVMELSPDRVGGTFPLVFCGTLLQHLRDPVGALQRMHGVLRPGGTLLLVETFSVALTLRHPRRPVGALMTTSGMSFTWWVPNLRGLEDWARTAGFRGPSRRVFASPGQSSGPGLRLACLEFQKM
;
A
#
# COMPACT_ATOMS: atom_id res chain seq x y z
N MET A 1 20.25 11.30 -12.09
CA MET A 1 19.17 11.58 -13.07
C MET A 1 18.63 12.97 -12.79
N THR A 2 18.66 13.85 -13.77
CA THR A 2 18.04 15.18 -13.65
C THR A 2 16.52 15.06 -13.74
N PRO A 3 15.74 16.08 -13.29
CA PRO A 3 14.28 16.03 -13.44
C PRO A 3 13.81 15.91 -14.90
N GLU A 4 14.54 16.50 -15.84
CA GLU A 4 14.22 16.43 -17.29
C GLU A 4 14.46 15.03 -17.84
N GLU A 5 15.58 14.40 -17.49
CA GLU A 5 15.86 12.99 -17.82
C GLU A 5 14.80 12.06 -17.23
N ALA A 6 14.41 12.31 -15.96
CA ALA A 6 13.37 11.54 -15.28
C ALA A 6 12.01 11.67 -15.97
N LEU A 7 11.63 12.86 -16.43
CA LEU A 7 10.39 13.06 -17.16
C LEU A 7 10.41 12.39 -18.55
N ALA A 8 11.56 12.40 -19.22
CA ALA A 8 11.72 11.70 -20.50
C ALA A 8 11.57 10.19 -20.29
N GLU A 9 12.20 9.63 -19.25
CA GLU A 9 12.07 8.22 -18.91
C GLU A 9 10.64 7.86 -18.45
N ALA A 10 9.99 8.74 -17.67
CA ALA A 10 8.61 8.54 -17.22
C ALA A 10 7.63 8.35 -18.37
N ARG A 11 7.82 9.06 -19.47
CA ARG A 11 6.98 8.93 -20.68
C ARG A 11 7.21 7.62 -21.42
N ALA A 12 8.40 7.04 -21.31
CA ALA A 12 8.78 5.78 -21.92
C ALA A 12 8.54 4.56 -21.02
N TYR A 13 8.34 4.78 -19.70
CA TYR A 13 8.21 3.69 -18.73
C TYR A 13 6.86 2.95 -18.89
N PRO A 14 6.88 1.63 -19.16
CA PRO A 14 5.66 0.91 -19.54
C PRO A 14 4.83 0.39 -18.37
N ALA A 15 5.36 0.41 -17.14
CA ALA A 15 4.83 -0.36 -16.01
C ALA A 15 4.26 0.51 -14.88
N TRP A 16 3.69 1.66 -15.21
CA TRP A 16 3.00 2.48 -14.21
C TRP A 16 1.78 1.75 -13.65
N TYR A 17 1.77 1.57 -12.35
CA TYR A 17 0.61 1.02 -11.65
C TYR A 17 -0.32 2.13 -11.15
N HIS A 18 0.21 3.17 -10.52
CA HIS A 18 -0.58 4.32 -10.09
C HIS A 18 -0.56 5.45 -11.11
N THR A 19 -1.68 6.19 -11.15
CA THR A 19 -1.74 7.48 -11.82
C THR A 19 -1.06 8.52 -10.93
N LEU A 20 0.10 9.00 -11.36
CA LEU A 20 0.91 10.02 -10.69
C LEU A 20 0.86 11.33 -11.48
N GLU A 21 0.83 12.45 -10.78
CA GLU A 21 0.96 13.79 -11.35
C GLU A 21 2.44 14.21 -11.27
N LEU A 22 3.15 14.10 -12.39
CA LEU A 22 4.52 14.59 -12.55
C LEU A 22 4.50 15.96 -13.25
N PRO A 23 5.55 16.77 -13.15
CA PRO A 23 5.62 18.07 -13.84
C PRO A 23 5.38 17.95 -15.35
N GLY A 24 4.21 18.41 -15.82
CA GLY A 24 3.84 18.34 -17.24
C GLY A 24 3.56 16.95 -17.81
N TYR A 25 3.32 15.94 -16.94
CA TYR A 25 2.98 14.59 -17.37
C TYR A 25 2.18 13.84 -16.29
N THR A 26 1.07 13.25 -16.68
CA THR A 26 0.29 12.33 -15.83
C THR A 26 0.55 10.90 -16.29
N THR A 27 0.98 10.03 -15.39
CA THR A 27 1.28 8.62 -15.75
C THR A 27 0.00 7.85 -16.10
N PRO A 28 0.03 6.94 -17.06
CA PRO A 28 -1.12 6.15 -17.48
C PRO A 28 -1.33 4.94 -16.54
N GLY A 29 -1.33 5.18 -15.21
CA GLY A 29 -1.46 4.13 -14.21
C GLY A 29 -2.84 3.46 -14.21
N TYR A 30 -2.85 2.18 -13.90
CA TYR A 30 -4.08 1.38 -13.76
C TYR A 30 -4.93 1.84 -12.56
N ALA A 31 -4.28 2.24 -11.45
CA ALA A 31 -4.93 2.66 -10.22
C ALA A 31 -4.85 4.19 -10.06
N ASP A 32 -5.97 4.89 -10.30
CA ASP A 32 -6.09 6.30 -9.98
C ASP A 32 -6.66 6.48 -8.57
N LEU A 33 -5.80 6.76 -7.61
CA LEU A 33 -6.15 6.97 -6.21
C LEU A 33 -6.12 8.46 -5.79
N ARG A 34 -5.95 9.38 -6.73
CA ARG A 34 -5.88 10.83 -6.45
C ARG A 34 -7.14 11.34 -5.74
N HIS A 35 -8.31 10.81 -6.06
CA HIS A 35 -9.57 11.13 -5.40
C HIS A 35 -9.71 10.49 -4.00
N VAL A 36 -8.93 9.44 -3.70
CA VAL A 36 -8.93 8.75 -2.40
C VAL A 36 -8.04 9.47 -1.39
N ALA A 37 -6.87 9.96 -1.82
CA ALA A 37 -5.86 10.54 -0.95
C ALA A 37 -6.37 11.68 -0.04
N PRO A 38 -7.21 12.63 -0.49
CA PRO A 38 -7.75 13.68 0.40
C PRO A 38 -8.64 13.14 1.53
N THR A 39 -9.29 12.01 1.27
CA THR A 39 -10.17 11.35 2.25
C THR A 39 -9.38 10.43 3.18
N ALA A 40 -8.37 9.75 2.66
CA ALA A 40 -7.57 8.77 3.39
C ALA A 40 -6.55 9.41 4.33
N LEU A 41 -5.92 10.51 3.91
CA LEU A 41 -4.80 11.12 4.60
C LEU A 41 -5.20 12.40 5.34
N PRO A 42 -4.54 12.73 6.47
CA PRO A 42 -4.65 14.04 7.08
C PRO A 42 -4.21 15.15 6.13
N ALA A 43 -4.80 16.33 6.24
CA ALA A 43 -4.44 17.47 5.39
C ALA A 43 -2.99 17.93 5.58
N ARG A 44 -2.45 17.76 6.79
CA ARG A 44 -1.05 18.07 7.15
C ARG A 44 -0.47 16.97 8.01
N LEU A 45 0.79 16.69 7.78
CA LEU A 45 1.63 15.77 8.54
C LEU A 45 2.86 16.53 9.06
N ALA A 46 3.47 15.98 10.10
CA ALA A 46 4.73 16.49 10.63
C ALA A 46 5.60 15.32 11.11
N GLY A 47 6.91 15.41 10.81
CA GLY A 47 7.90 14.43 11.23
C GLY A 47 7.87 13.11 10.48
N PRO A 48 8.54 12.09 11.04
CA PRO A 48 8.78 10.81 10.35
C PRO A 48 7.51 10.02 10.09
N VAL A 49 7.39 9.50 8.87
CA VAL A 49 6.32 8.59 8.44
C VAL A 49 6.94 7.37 7.77
N LEU A 50 6.49 6.18 8.15
CA LEU A 50 6.81 4.96 7.41
C LEU A 50 5.62 4.61 6.50
N GLU A 51 5.90 4.46 5.22
CA GLU A 51 4.95 3.94 4.24
C GLU A 51 5.33 2.52 3.86
N VAL A 52 4.35 1.61 3.79
CA VAL A 52 4.55 0.18 3.56
C VAL A 52 3.93 -0.25 2.24
N ALA A 53 4.74 -0.87 1.38
CA ALA A 53 4.41 -1.29 0.01
C ALA A 53 4.23 -0.12 -0.95
N THR A 54 5.30 0.63 -1.12
CA THR A 54 5.29 1.90 -1.87
C THR A 54 5.08 1.72 -3.38
N PHE A 55 5.50 0.60 -3.95
CA PHE A 55 5.51 0.28 -5.37
C PHE A 55 6.13 1.41 -6.22
N ASP A 56 5.33 2.18 -6.97
CA ASP A 56 5.79 3.33 -7.77
C ASP A 56 5.66 4.69 -7.04
N GLY A 57 5.30 4.68 -5.74
CA GLY A 57 5.46 5.80 -4.84
C GLY A 57 4.23 6.69 -4.61
N PHE A 58 3.06 6.38 -5.16
CA PHE A 58 1.88 7.23 -5.03
C PHE A 58 1.62 7.71 -3.60
N TRP A 59 1.54 6.78 -2.64
CA TRP A 59 1.26 7.15 -1.26
C TRP A 59 2.44 7.85 -0.59
N ALA A 60 3.68 7.44 -0.90
CA ALA A 60 4.88 8.10 -0.38
C ALA A 60 4.90 9.59 -0.75
N PHE A 61 4.66 9.92 -2.03
CA PHE A 61 4.65 11.31 -2.49
C PHE A 61 3.45 12.10 -1.96
N GLU A 62 2.30 11.47 -1.79
CA GLU A 62 1.14 12.09 -1.16
C GLU A 62 1.35 12.41 0.33
N LEU A 63 2.05 11.54 1.06
CA LEU A 63 2.44 11.76 2.45
C LEU A 63 3.49 12.88 2.55
N GLU A 64 4.50 12.88 1.67
CA GLU A 64 5.53 13.92 1.61
C GLU A 64 4.93 15.30 1.27
N ARG A 65 4.02 15.37 0.30
CA ARG A 65 3.33 16.61 -0.10
C ARG A 65 2.54 17.24 1.06
N ARG A 66 2.13 16.44 2.04
CA ARG A 66 1.46 16.88 3.28
C ARG A 66 2.42 17.26 4.41
N GLY A 67 3.72 17.15 4.20
CA GLY A 67 4.77 17.53 5.15
C GLY A 67 5.38 16.37 5.93
N GLY A 68 5.08 15.11 5.59
CA GLY A 68 5.73 13.94 6.18
C GLY A 68 7.18 13.78 5.73
N GLU A 69 8.05 13.37 6.65
CA GLU A 69 9.41 12.90 6.36
C GLU A 69 9.36 11.41 6.05
N VAL A 70 9.21 11.07 4.76
CA VAL A 70 8.80 9.73 4.36
C VAL A 70 9.99 8.78 4.22
N THR A 71 9.97 7.70 4.98
CA THR A 71 10.67 6.46 4.67
C THR A 71 9.63 5.47 4.14
N CYS A 72 9.92 4.80 3.05
CA CYS A 72 9.01 3.80 2.49
C CYS A 72 9.73 2.48 2.25
N ILE A 73 9.00 1.37 2.36
CA ILE A 73 9.52 0.03 2.08
C ILE A 73 8.74 -0.63 0.96
N ASP A 74 9.43 -1.49 0.24
CA ASP A 74 8.85 -2.41 -0.72
C ASP A 74 9.77 -3.62 -0.91
N LEU A 75 9.25 -4.67 -1.53
CA LEU A 75 10.03 -5.86 -1.88
C LEU A 75 11.30 -5.50 -2.66
N PRO A 76 12.39 -6.25 -2.45
CA PRO A 76 13.60 -6.13 -3.27
C PRO A 76 13.34 -6.47 -4.74
N GLY A 77 12.43 -7.42 -5.00
CA GLY A 77 12.08 -7.87 -6.34
C GLY A 77 10.76 -8.60 -6.41
N GLY A 78 10.22 -8.76 -7.61
CA GLY A 78 8.94 -9.44 -7.83
C GLY A 78 8.96 -10.93 -7.47
N SER A 79 10.14 -11.59 -7.47
CA SER A 79 10.30 -12.99 -7.02
C SER A 79 9.96 -13.19 -5.54
N ASP A 80 10.06 -12.12 -4.73
CA ASP A 80 9.81 -12.15 -3.29
C ASP A 80 8.32 -11.99 -2.96
N ALA A 81 7.50 -11.66 -3.94
CA ALA A 81 6.07 -11.49 -3.76
C ALA A 81 5.37 -12.79 -3.34
N GLN A 82 4.45 -12.68 -2.38
CA GLN A 82 3.69 -13.81 -1.84
C GLN A 82 2.55 -14.25 -2.78
N TRP A 83 2.87 -14.51 -4.04
CA TRP A 83 1.85 -14.97 -4.99
C TRP A 83 1.26 -16.32 -4.59
N PRO A 84 -0.06 -16.52 -4.76
CA PRO A 84 -0.66 -17.84 -4.58
C PRO A 84 0.05 -18.88 -5.44
N PRO A 85 0.43 -20.06 -4.90
CA PRO A 85 1.25 -21.05 -5.62
C PRO A 85 0.67 -21.48 -6.98
N ASN A 86 -0.66 -21.61 -7.06
CA ASN A 86 -1.38 -21.97 -8.28
C ASN A 86 -1.42 -20.83 -9.34
N LYS A 87 -1.03 -19.61 -8.98
CA LYS A 87 -0.95 -18.43 -9.84
C LYS A 87 0.48 -17.94 -10.08
N ARG A 88 1.47 -18.51 -9.40
CA ARG A 88 2.85 -18.04 -9.46
C ARG A 88 3.40 -17.97 -10.88
N ALA A 89 3.27 -19.02 -11.66
CA ALA A 89 3.81 -19.07 -13.03
C ALA A 89 3.16 -18.02 -13.97
N GLU A 90 1.87 -17.74 -13.77
CA GLU A 90 1.15 -16.69 -14.50
C GLU A 90 1.69 -15.30 -14.13
N ASN A 91 1.82 -15.03 -12.82
CA ASN A 91 2.30 -13.75 -12.32
C ASN A 91 3.77 -13.49 -12.70
N GLU A 92 4.64 -14.49 -12.62
CA GLU A 92 6.03 -14.39 -13.07
C GLU A 92 6.14 -14.06 -14.55
N ARG A 93 5.29 -14.68 -15.38
CA ARG A 93 5.24 -14.38 -16.82
C ARG A 93 4.81 -12.94 -17.07
N VAL A 94 3.78 -12.44 -16.36
CA VAL A 94 3.33 -11.06 -16.48
C VAL A 94 4.41 -10.10 -16.02
N ALA A 95 5.06 -10.34 -14.87
CA ALA A 95 6.15 -9.50 -14.38
C ALA A 95 7.33 -9.42 -15.35
N LYS A 96 7.71 -10.56 -15.94
CA LYS A 96 8.77 -10.62 -16.97
C LYS A 96 8.42 -9.90 -18.28
N ALA A 97 7.13 -9.81 -18.61
CA ALA A 97 6.69 -9.14 -19.84
C ALA A 97 6.95 -7.62 -19.81
N PHE A 98 7.04 -7.01 -18.65
CA PHE A 98 7.40 -5.60 -18.52
C PHE A 98 8.90 -5.35 -18.56
N ASP A 99 9.74 -6.36 -18.26
CA ASP A 99 11.20 -6.30 -18.29
C ASP A 99 11.80 -5.04 -17.64
N VAL A 100 11.24 -4.64 -16.50
CA VAL A 100 11.70 -3.46 -15.75
C VAL A 100 12.12 -3.84 -14.33
N PRO A 101 13.19 -3.22 -13.79
CA PRO A 101 13.62 -3.45 -12.42
C PRO A 101 12.52 -3.05 -11.41
N TRP A 102 12.34 -3.87 -10.37
CA TRP A 102 11.43 -3.55 -9.28
C TRP A 102 11.87 -2.26 -8.57
N GLY A 103 10.91 -1.34 -8.36
CA GLY A 103 11.19 -0.02 -7.78
C GLY A 103 11.62 1.04 -8.79
N ARG A 104 11.82 0.72 -10.08
CA ARG A 104 12.22 1.70 -11.08
C ARG A 104 11.21 2.82 -11.26
N GLY A 105 9.91 2.51 -11.22
CA GLY A 105 8.85 3.52 -11.27
C GLY A 105 8.96 4.54 -10.12
N PHE A 106 9.25 4.08 -8.90
CA PHE A 106 9.49 4.95 -7.76
C PHE A 106 10.70 5.88 -8.00
N GLU A 107 11.83 5.35 -8.47
CA GLU A 107 13.05 6.14 -8.73
C GLU A 107 12.82 7.24 -9.75
N ILE A 108 12.14 6.90 -10.85
CA ILE A 108 11.79 7.85 -11.91
C ILE A 108 10.87 8.95 -11.37
N ALA A 109 9.80 8.57 -10.68
CA ALA A 109 8.84 9.52 -10.12
C ALA A 109 9.47 10.42 -9.05
N ALA A 110 10.27 9.84 -8.14
CA ALA A 110 10.98 10.59 -7.11
C ALA A 110 11.92 11.64 -7.72
N ALA A 111 12.69 11.28 -8.75
CA ALA A 111 13.57 12.21 -9.43
C ALA A 111 12.81 13.31 -10.17
N ALA A 112 11.71 12.96 -10.86
CA ALA A 112 10.87 13.93 -11.56
C ALA A 112 10.19 14.94 -10.63
N LEU A 113 9.81 14.49 -9.41
CA LEU A 113 9.16 15.32 -8.38
C LEU A 113 10.16 16.08 -7.51
N GLY A 114 11.46 15.76 -7.57
CA GLY A 114 12.43 16.23 -6.59
C GLY A 114 12.14 15.76 -5.17
N SER A 115 11.56 14.58 -5.04
CA SER A 115 11.16 13.97 -3.76
C SER A 115 12.36 13.59 -2.90
N ARG A 116 12.21 13.72 -1.60
CA ARG A 116 13.18 13.28 -0.58
C ARG A 116 12.76 11.98 0.11
N ALA A 117 11.65 11.39 -0.31
CA ALA A 117 11.19 10.11 0.20
C ALA A 117 12.25 9.03 -0.02
N ARG A 118 12.58 8.29 1.03
CA ARG A 118 13.65 7.29 1.01
C ARG A 118 13.07 5.88 0.93
N ARG A 119 13.26 5.21 -0.21
CA ARG A 119 12.86 3.80 -0.39
C ARG A 119 13.93 2.86 0.15
N ILE A 120 13.50 1.87 0.94
CA ILE A 120 14.31 0.78 1.47
C ILE A 120 13.76 -0.54 0.92
N PRO A 121 14.55 -1.35 0.21
CA PRO A 121 14.14 -2.71 -0.16
C PRO A 121 13.98 -3.57 1.09
N CYS A 122 12.75 -3.93 1.44
CA CYS A 122 12.42 -4.71 2.63
C CYS A 122 11.05 -5.37 2.47
N ASP A 123 10.98 -6.69 2.64
CA ASP A 123 9.70 -7.39 2.79
C ASP A 123 9.04 -6.95 4.12
N VAL A 124 7.75 -6.67 4.08
CA VAL A 124 6.98 -6.32 5.28
C VAL A 124 7.05 -7.39 6.37
N MET A 125 7.23 -8.65 6.00
CA MET A 125 7.40 -9.76 6.95
C MET A 125 8.75 -9.73 7.69
N GLU A 126 9.73 -8.99 7.16
CA GLU A 126 11.03 -8.74 7.78
C GLU A 126 11.14 -7.35 8.45
N LEU A 127 10.06 -6.57 8.40
CA LEU A 127 10.04 -5.21 8.94
C LEU A 127 10.35 -5.20 10.42
N SER A 128 11.36 -4.40 10.80
CA SER A 128 11.81 -4.19 12.17
C SER A 128 12.41 -2.79 12.33
N PRO A 129 12.55 -2.25 13.55
CA PRO A 129 13.20 -0.96 13.77
C PRO A 129 14.62 -0.88 13.19
N ASP A 130 15.38 -1.95 13.27
CA ASP A 130 16.77 -2.00 12.75
C ASP A 130 16.81 -1.88 11.23
N ARG A 131 15.83 -2.46 10.52
CA ARG A 131 15.74 -2.39 9.06
C ARG A 131 15.42 -0.99 8.53
N VAL A 132 14.63 -0.22 9.28
CA VAL A 132 14.13 1.09 8.83
C VAL A 132 14.75 2.28 9.58
N GLY A 133 15.69 2.01 10.51
CA GLY A 133 16.43 3.04 11.25
C GLY A 133 15.68 3.63 12.44
N GLY A 134 14.73 2.87 13.02
CA GLY A 134 14.06 3.26 14.25
C GLY A 134 12.55 3.03 14.25
N THR A 135 11.87 3.72 15.14
CA THR A 135 10.40 3.66 15.29
C THR A 135 9.74 4.96 14.83
N PHE A 136 8.48 4.85 14.38
CA PHE A 136 7.75 5.95 13.76
C PHE A 136 6.52 6.36 14.57
N PRO A 137 6.15 7.65 14.59
CA PRO A 137 4.87 8.09 15.15
C PRO A 137 3.68 7.71 14.26
N LEU A 138 3.93 7.51 12.95
CA LEU A 138 2.92 7.19 11.96
C LEU A 138 3.44 6.11 11.00
N VAL A 139 2.64 5.07 10.82
CA VAL A 139 2.80 4.06 9.74
C VAL A 139 1.59 4.15 8.83
N PHE A 140 1.82 4.19 7.53
CA PHE A 140 0.80 4.11 6.51
C PHE A 140 0.93 2.79 5.73
N CYS A 141 -0.21 2.15 5.47
CA CYS A 141 -0.26 0.97 4.61
C CYS A 141 -1.46 1.07 3.66
N GLY A 142 -1.22 1.00 2.36
CA GLY A 142 -2.24 1.12 1.32
C GLY A 142 -2.34 -0.11 0.43
N THR A 143 -3.48 -0.80 0.47
CA THR A 143 -3.88 -1.92 -0.42
C THR A 143 -2.86 -3.06 -0.51
N LEU A 144 -2.19 -3.38 0.62
CA LEU A 144 -1.20 -4.45 0.71
C LEU A 144 -1.77 -5.75 1.27
N LEU A 145 -2.58 -5.69 2.34
CA LEU A 145 -2.93 -6.86 3.16
C LEU A 145 -3.63 -7.96 2.36
N GLN A 146 -4.39 -7.59 1.35
CA GLN A 146 -5.05 -8.55 0.45
C GLN A 146 -4.06 -9.42 -0.34
N HIS A 147 -2.81 -8.96 -0.53
CA HIS A 147 -1.76 -9.63 -1.28
C HIS A 147 -0.87 -10.52 -0.43
N LEU A 148 -1.07 -10.53 0.88
CA LEU A 148 -0.28 -11.29 1.83
C LEU A 148 -1.01 -12.57 2.27
N ARG A 149 -0.26 -13.66 2.40
CA ARG A 149 -0.77 -14.90 2.96
C ARG A 149 -1.09 -14.74 4.45
N ASP A 150 -0.26 -13.96 5.18
CA ASP A 150 -0.41 -13.63 6.59
C ASP A 150 -0.56 -12.12 6.82
N PRO A 151 -1.76 -11.55 6.64
CA PRO A 151 -2.00 -10.13 6.87
C PRO A 151 -1.88 -9.73 8.34
N VAL A 152 -2.16 -10.63 9.28
CA VAL A 152 -2.03 -10.35 10.72
C VAL A 152 -0.57 -10.24 11.11
N GLY A 153 0.29 -11.15 10.62
CA GLY A 153 1.73 -11.08 10.84
C GLY A 153 2.34 -9.79 10.30
N ALA A 154 1.93 -9.35 9.11
CA ALA A 154 2.37 -8.06 8.57
C ALA A 154 1.94 -6.87 9.45
N LEU A 155 0.72 -6.86 9.95
CA LEU A 155 0.23 -5.85 10.89
C LEU A 155 1.00 -5.88 12.22
N GLN A 156 1.40 -7.05 12.71
CA GLN A 156 2.27 -7.17 13.89
C GLN A 156 3.65 -6.56 13.63
N ARG A 157 4.22 -6.73 12.43
CA ARG A 157 5.47 -6.06 12.05
C ARG A 157 5.32 -4.55 12.03
N MET A 158 4.24 -4.03 11.44
CA MET A 158 3.94 -2.59 11.47
C MET A 158 3.74 -2.07 12.90
N HIS A 159 3.06 -2.85 13.76
CA HIS A 159 2.95 -2.52 15.17
C HIS A 159 4.32 -2.46 15.86
N GLY A 160 5.25 -3.36 15.51
CA GLY A 160 6.61 -3.40 16.06
C GLY A 160 7.42 -2.13 15.80
N VAL A 161 7.22 -1.47 14.66
CA VAL A 161 7.94 -0.24 14.28
C VAL A 161 7.22 1.06 14.65
N LEU A 162 6.03 0.99 15.20
CA LEU A 162 5.34 2.16 15.75
C LEU A 162 5.86 2.49 17.15
N ARG A 163 5.95 3.78 17.48
CA ARG A 163 6.15 4.25 18.85
C ARG A 163 4.91 3.93 19.70
N PRO A 164 5.05 3.82 21.04
CA PRO A 164 3.88 3.83 21.93
C PRO A 164 2.99 5.04 21.63
N GLY A 165 1.68 4.85 21.53
CA GLY A 165 0.73 5.88 21.12
C GLY A 165 0.78 6.28 19.64
N GLY A 166 1.64 5.64 18.83
CA GLY A 166 1.73 5.88 17.39
C GLY A 166 0.51 5.40 16.63
N THR A 167 0.32 5.95 15.43
CA THR A 167 -0.87 5.75 14.60
C THR A 167 -0.56 4.85 13.39
N LEU A 168 -1.42 3.88 13.12
CA LEU A 168 -1.52 3.20 11.84
C LEU A 168 -2.66 3.80 11.02
N LEU A 169 -2.35 4.33 9.83
CA LEU A 169 -3.33 4.63 8.80
C LEU A 169 -3.36 3.48 7.81
N LEU A 170 -4.52 2.85 7.70
CA LEU A 170 -4.73 1.68 6.84
C LEU A 170 -5.76 2.01 5.77
N VAL A 171 -5.39 1.86 4.50
CA VAL A 171 -6.30 1.96 3.36
C VAL A 171 -6.36 0.59 2.70
N GLU A 172 -7.48 -0.12 2.87
CA GLU A 172 -7.59 -1.50 2.40
C GLU A 172 -8.93 -1.81 1.76
N THR A 173 -8.88 -2.78 0.87
CA THR A 173 -10.05 -3.29 0.16
C THR A 173 -10.90 -4.17 1.06
N PHE A 174 -12.22 -4.00 1.01
CA PHE A 174 -13.19 -4.88 1.67
C PHE A 174 -14.39 -5.17 0.77
N SER A 175 -15.07 -6.28 1.02
CA SER A 175 -16.29 -6.68 0.33
C SER A 175 -17.52 -6.07 1.01
N VAL A 176 -18.30 -5.27 0.26
CA VAL A 176 -19.59 -4.75 0.70
C VAL A 176 -20.58 -5.89 0.93
N ALA A 177 -20.65 -6.84 -0.01
CA ALA A 177 -21.55 -7.98 0.08
C ALA A 177 -21.30 -8.84 1.32
N LEU A 178 -20.03 -9.17 1.62
CA LEU A 178 -19.69 -9.90 2.85
C LEU A 178 -19.98 -9.07 4.10
N THR A 179 -19.79 -7.76 4.05
CA THR A 179 -20.09 -6.86 5.17
C THR A 179 -21.59 -6.82 5.47
N LEU A 180 -22.43 -6.71 4.46
CA LEU A 180 -23.89 -6.73 4.62
C LEU A 180 -24.39 -8.09 5.09
N ARG A 181 -23.82 -9.18 4.56
CA ARG A 181 -24.22 -10.55 4.93
C ARG A 181 -23.77 -10.94 6.34
N HIS A 182 -22.63 -10.42 6.80
CA HIS A 182 -22.03 -10.74 8.09
C HIS A 182 -21.62 -9.48 8.87
N PRO A 183 -22.57 -8.58 9.23
CA PRO A 183 -22.23 -7.26 9.77
C PRO A 183 -21.56 -7.31 11.14
N ARG A 184 -21.71 -8.41 11.88
CA ARG A 184 -21.17 -8.56 13.25
C ARG A 184 -20.06 -9.61 13.37
N ARG A 185 -19.82 -10.40 12.33
CA ARG A 185 -18.79 -11.45 12.33
C ARG A 185 -17.63 -11.08 11.43
N PRO A 186 -16.37 -11.25 11.87
CA PRO A 186 -15.22 -11.14 10.99
C PRO A 186 -15.25 -12.31 9.99
N VAL A 187 -15.14 -11.99 8.70
CA VAL A 187 -15.12 -12.96 7.60
C VAL A 187 -14.10 -12.52 6.57
N GLY A 188 -13.31 -13.45 6.06
CA GLY A 188 -12.43 -13.26 4.92
C GLY A 188 -12.65 -14.37 3.89
N ALA A 189 -12.85 -14.00 2.63
CA ALA A 189 -12.89 -14.94 1.52
C ALA A 189 -11.49 -15.17 0.98
N LEU A 190 -11.10 -16.46 0.82
CA LEU A 190 -9.87 -16.82 0.13
C LEU A 190 -10.09 -16.73 -1.39
N MET A 191 -9.26 -15.94 -2.09
CA MET A 191 -9.44 -15.58 -3.50
C MET A 191 -8.51 -16.31 -4.46
N THR A 192 -7.75 -17.29 -4.00
CA THR A 192 -6.69 -17.95 -4.80
C THR A 192 -7.18 -18.70 -6.05
N THR A 193 -8.48 -18.99 -6.14
CA THR A 193 -9.08 -19.71 -7.27
C THR A 193 -9.94 -18.83 -8.18
N SER A 194 -10.23 -17.58 -7.78
CA SER A 194 -11.12 -16.69 -8.52
C SER A 194 -10.42 -15.40 -8.97
N GLY A 195 -10.36 -15.18 -10.26
CA GLY A 195 -10.24 -13.90 -10.96
C GLY A 195 -9.00 -13.01 -10.76
N MET A 196 -8.60 -12.71 -9.56
CA MET A 196 -7.45 -11.82 -9.29
C MET A 196 -6.21 -12.63 -8.93
N SER A 197 -5.23 -12.64 -9.83
CA SER A 197 -4.09 -13.57 -9.79
C SER A 197 -3.13 -13.40 -8.61
N PHE A 198 -3.15 -12.26 -7.92
CA PHE A 198 -2.24 -11.93 -6.81
C PHE A 198 -2.95 -11.59 -5.50
N THR A 199 -4.24 -11.88 -5.39
CA THR A 199 -5.02 -11.64 -4.19
C THR A 199 -5.20 -12.93 -3.39
N TRP A 200 -4.85 -12.90 -2.10
CA TRP A 200 -5.13 -13.99 -1.16
C TRP A 200 -6.50 -13.83 -0.53
N TRP A 201 -6.81 -12.63 -0.01
CA TRP A 201 -7.96 -12.41 0.85
C TRP A 201 -8.80 -11.22 0.39
N VAL A 202 -10.11 -11.37 0.51
CA VAL A 202 -11.04 -10.25 0.53
C VAL A 202 -11.84 -10.33 1.83
N PRO A 203 -11.53 -9.48 2.82
CA PRO A 203 -12.27 -9.44 4.08
C PRO A 203 -13.60 -8.69 3.95
N ASN A 204 -14.50 -8.91 4.91
CA ASN A 204 -15.51 -7.90 5.21
C ASN A 204 -14.89 -6.81 6.12
N LEU A 205 -15.62 -5.71 6.35
CA LEU A 205 -15.12 -4.61 7.17
C LEU A 205 -14.72 -5.06 8.59
N ARG A 206 -15.51 -5.94 9.20
CA ARG A 206 -15.21 -6.51 10.53
C ARG A 206 -13.96 -7.37 10.53
N GLY A 207 -13.74 -8.16 9.47
CA GLY A 207 -12.52 -8.96 9.32
C GLY A 207 -11.28 -8.10 9.23
N LEU A 208 -11.34 -7.02 8.46
CA LEU A 208 -10.23 -6.08 8.35
C LEU A 208 -9.90 -5.41 9.70
N GLU A 209 -10.92 -4.95 10.43
CA GLU A 209 -10.75 -4.38 11.77
C GLU A 209 -10.21 -5.42 12.78
N ASP A 210 -10.65 -6.67 12.67
CA ASP A 210 -10.26 -7.74 13.56
C ASP A 210 -8.80 -8.17 13.34
N TRP A 211 -8.32 -8.18 12.10
CA TRP A 211 -6.90 -8.39 11.81
C TRP A 211 -6.02 -7.37 12.54
N ALA A 212 -6.39 -6.09 12.49
CA ALA A 212 -5.62 -5.04 13.16
C ALA A 212 -5.68 -5.19 14.70
N ARG A 213 -6.85 -5.52 15.27
CA ARG A 213 -6.97 -5.74 16.71
C ARG A 213 -6.17 -6.95 17.16
N THR A 214 -6.22 -8.05 16.39
CA THR A 214 -5.44 -9.28 16.68
C THR A 214 -3.94 -8.99 16.63
N ALA A 215 -3.49 -8.07 15.78
CA ALA A 215 -2.11 -7.62 15.72
C ALA A 215 -1.69 -6.67 16.86
N GLY A 216 -2.60 -6.32 17.79
CA GLY A 216 -2.31 -5.49 18.97
C GLY A 216 -2.75 -4.03 18.86
N PHE A 217 -3.46 -3.65 17.79
CA PHE A 217 -3.95 -2.28 17.64
C PHE A 217 -5.26 -2.05 18.37
N ARG A 218 -5.47 -0.82 18.84
CA ARG A 218 -6.74 -0.32 19.36
C ARG A 218 -7.46 0.49 18.29
N GLY A 219 -8.75 0.31 18.15
CA GLY A 219 -9.56 1.10 17.21
C GLY A 219 -10.44 0.23 16.30
N PRO A 220 -10.82 0.75 15.15
CA PRO A 220 -10.39 2.05 14.58
C PRO A 220 -11.07 3.24 15.25
N SER A 221 -10.32 4.34 15.37
CA SER A 221 -10.82 5.65 15.83
C SER A 221 -11.53 6.43 14.71
N ARG A 222 -11.15 6.16 13.45
CA ARG A 222 -11.73 6.76 12.24
C ARG A 222 -12.06 5.69 11.22
N ARG A 223 -13.22 5.85 10.57
CA ARG A 223 -13.66 5.03 9.42
C ARG A 223 -14.19 5.94 8.33
N VAL A 224 -13.56 5.88 7.17
CA VAL A 224 -14.04 6.55 5.95
C VAL A 224 -13.98 5.55 4.81
N PHE A 225 -14.87 5.69 3.84
CA PHE A 225 -14.96 4.77 2.71
C PHE A 225 -14.78 5.53 1.40
N ALA A 226 -14.06 4.89 0.47
CA ALA A 226 -13.85 5.43 -0.85
C ALA A 226 -14.11 4.37 -1.93
N SER A 227 -14.37 4.83 -3.13
CA SER A 227 -14.39 3.95 -4.30
C SER A 227 -12.97 3.67 -4.75
N PRO A 228 -12.60 2.42 -5.04
CA PRO A 228 -11.28 2.09 -5.58
C PRO A 228 -11.12 2.48 -7.07
N GLY A 229 -12.12 3.13 -7.67
CA GLY A 229 -12.12 3.41 -9.09
C GLY A 229 -12.21 2.14 -9.94
N GLN A 230 -11.48 2.11 -11.07
CA GLN A 230 -11.45 0.96 -11.98
C GLN A 230 -10.50 -0.16 -11.50
N SER A 231 -9.66 0.12 -10.52
CA SER A 231 -8.60 -0.80 -10.05
C SER A 231 -9.10 -1.97 -9.19
N SER A 232 -10.38 -2.06 -8.90
CA SER A 232 -10.94 -3.15 -8.10
C SER A 232 -12.22 -3.70 -8.72
N GLY A 233 -12.47 -4.98 -8.46
CA GLY A 233 -13.67 -5.66 -8.94
C GLY A 233 -14.98 -5.05 -8.39
N PRO A 234 -16.11 -5.34 -9.04
CA PRO A 234 -17.41 -4.83 -8.60
C PRO A 234 -17.73 -5.30 -7.18
N GLY A 235 -18.34 -4.41 -6.38
CA GLY A 235 -18.72 -4.70 -4.99
C GLY A 235 -17.60 -4.58 -3.96
N LEU A 236 -16.39 -4.20 -4.37
CA LEU A 236 -15.31 -3.83 -3.46
C LEU A 236 -15.31 -2.33 -3.17
N ARG A 237 -14.85 -1.97 -1.98
CA ARG A 237 -14.64 -0.58 -1.53
C ARG A 237 -13.33 -0.49 -0.75
N LEU A 238 -12.78 0.71 -0.67
CA LEU A 238 -11.67 1.03 0.21
C LEU A 238 -12.20 1.49 1.57
N ALA A 239 -11.68 0.91 2.63
CA ALA A 239 -11.83 1.40 3.99
C ALA A 239 -10.55 2.15 4.38
N CYS A 240 -10.69 3.42 4.75
CA CYS A 240 -9.63 4.23 5.32
C CYS A 240 -9.83 4.21 6.83
N LEU A 241 -8.96 3.51 7.53
CA LEU A 241 -9.08 3.21 8.96
C LEU A 241 -7.89 3.79 9.71
N GLU A 242 -8.15 4.27 10.92
CA GLU A 242 -7.12 4.77 11.83
C GLU A 242 -7.09 3.95 13.10
N PHE A 243 -5.93 3.44 13.45
CA PHE A 243 -5.70 2.64 14.65
C PHE A 243 -4.56 3.23 15.47
N GLN A 244 -4.54 2.90 16.76
CA GLN A 244 -3.50 3.34 17.69
C GLN A 244 -2.74 2.14 18.25
N LYS A 245 -1.41 2.29 18.39
CA LYS A 245 -0.59 1.39 19.19
C LYS A 245 -0.76 1.75 20.67
N MET A 246 -1.13 0.78 21.48
CA MET A 246 -1.15 0.94 22.94
C MET A 246 0.25 0.92 23.51
#